data_d528cf2a70e3f9ebf6a7317da072f3ae
#
_entry.id   d528cf2a70e3f9ebf6a7317da072f3ae
#
_cell.length_a   1.000
_cell.length_b   1.000
_cell.length_c   1.000
_cell.angle_alpha   90.00
_cell.angle_beta   90.00
_cell.angle_gamma   90.00
#
_symmetry.space_group_name_H-M   'P 1'
#
loop_
_entity.id
_entity.type
_entity.pdbx_description
1 polymer ?
#
loop_
_entity_poly.entity_id
_entity_poly.type
_entity_poly.pdbx_seq_one_letter_code
_entity_poly.pdbx_strand_id
1 'polypeptide(L)'
;RMPMSEQGSGRDHNPWGYSIVLAGGAVKGGMAYGATDPIGLRAEHNKVHIHDLHATILHMLGIDHEQLTAKHLGNDERLTNVSGNVVKEILS
;
A
#
# COMPACT_ATOMS: atom_id res chain seq x y z
N ARG A 1 8.12 12.73 0.35
CA ARG A 1 9.56 12.87 0.53
C ARG A 1 9.92 12.91 2.01
N MET A 2 11.17 12.58 2.34
CA MET A 2 11.68 12.72 3.70
C MET A 2 11.64 14.18 4.14
N PRO A 3 11.53 14.44 5.47
CA PRO A 3 11.52 15.83 5.96
C PRO A 3 12.80 16.59 5.61
N MET A 4 13.92 15.90 5.50
CA MET A 4 15.20 16.49 5.13
C MET A 4 16.08 15.44 4.44
N SER A 5 17.14 15.87 3.76
CA SER A 5 18.13 14.96 3.18
C SER A 5 19.35 14.86 4.09
N GLU A 6 20.08 13.76 3.98
CA GLU A 6 21.34 13.58 4.70
C GLU A 6 22.39 14.61 4.27
N GLN A 7 22.34 15.04 3.02
CA GLN A 7 23.29 16.00 2.46
C GLN A 7 22.89 17.46 2.67
N GLY A 8 21.71 17.70 3.28
CA GLY A 8 21.24 19.05 3.55
C GLY A 8 20.76 19.80 2.31
N SER A 9 20.59 19.14 1.18
CA SER A 9 20.19 19.74 -0.08
C SER A 9 18.97 18.99 -0.63
N GLY A 10 17.83 19.68 -0.66
CA GLY A 10 16.56 19.08 -1.06
C GLY A 10 16.04 18.07 -0.05
N ARG A 11 15.24 17.12 -0.51
CA ARG A 11 14.66 16.06 0.32
C ARG A 11 14.70 14.75 -0.44
N ASP A 12 15.08 13.69 0.26
CA ASP A 12 15.16 12.35 -0.31
C ASP A 12 13.78 11.74 -0.54
N HIS A 13 13.72 10.70 -1.35
CA HIS A 13 12.52 9.89 -1.50
C HIS A 13 12.22 9.21 -0.16
N ASN A 14 10.94 9.02 0.14
CA ASN A 14 10.50 8.46 1.40
C ASN A 14 9.75 7.14 1.20
N PRO A 15 10.39 6.00 1.46
CA PRO A 15 9.70 4.70 1.38
C PRO A 15 8.87 4.38 2.63
N TRP A 16 9.00 5.15 3.71
CA TRP A 16 8.34 4.88 4.98
C TRP A 16 6.95 5.48 5.08
N GLY A 17 6.60 6.37 4.17
CA GLY A 17 5.28 6.97 4.11
C GLY A 17 5.13 7.79 2.86
N TYR A 18 4.11 7.49 2.06
CA TYR A 18 3.83 8.23 0.83
C TYR A 18 2.35 8.08 0.50
N SER A 19 1.88 8.92 -0.41
CA SER A 19 0.48 8.94 -0.79
C SER A 19 0.26 8.21 -2.09
N ILE A 20 -0.89 7.53 -2.18
CA ILE A 20 -1.36 6.87 -3.40
C ILE A 20 -2.77 7.38 -3.67
N VAL A 21 -3.08 7.58 -4.93
CA VAL A 21 -4.43 7.98 -5.37
C VAL A 21 -5.08 6.79 -6.07
N LEU A 22 -6.28 6.43 -5.62
CA LEU A 22 -7.10 5.40 -6.25
C LEU A 22 -8.42 6.01 -6.70
N ALA A 23 -8.87 5.61 -7.87
CA ALA A 23 -10.16 6.04 -8.41
C ALA A 23 -10.79 4.90 -9.20
N GLY A 24 -12.07 4.72 -9.05
CA GLY A 24 -12.79 3.68 -9.77
C GLY A 24 -14.09 3.31 -9.07
N GLY A 25 -14.89 2.44 -9.72
CA GLY A 25 -16.22 2.10 -9.24
C GLY A 25 -16.25 1.33 -7.92
N ALA A 26 -15.20 0.60 -7.60
CA ALA A 26 -15.13 -0.19 -6.38
C ALA A 26 -14.48 0.55 -5.20
N VAL A 27 -14.05 1.78 -5.41
CA VAL A 27 -13.35 2.59 -4.40
C VAL A 27 -14.26 3.71 -3.93
N LYS A 28 -14.31 3.95 -2.63
CA LYS A 28 -15.04 5.11 -2.09
C LYS A 28 -14.38 6.39 -2.55
N GLY A 29 -15.18 7.31 -3.11
CA GLY A 29 -14.68 8.60 -3.54
C GLY A 29 -14.65 9.62 -2.43
N GLY A 30 -13.81 10.63 -2.60
CA GLY A 30 -13.80 11.81 -1.74
C GLY A 30 -13.31 11.58 -0.33
N MET A 31 -12.47 10.57 -0.10
CA MET A 31 -11.94 10.30 1.24
C MET A 31 -10.42 10.16 1.22
N ALA A 32 -9.83 10.39 2.38
CA ALA A 32 -8.43 10.07 2.64
C ALA A 32 -8.37 9.01 3.74
N TYR A 33 -7.50 8.03 3.58
CA TYR A 33 -7.34 6.95 4.52
C TYR A 33 -5.89 6.85 4.96
N GLY A 34 -5.66 6.87 6.26
CA GLY A 34 -4.33 6.80 6.84
C GLY A 34 -3.64 8.16 6.90
N ALA A 35 -2.59 8.22 7.67
CA ALA A 35 -1.81 9.43 7.85
C ALA A 35 -0.39 9.10 8.33
N THR A 36 0.52 10.02 8.06
CA THR A 36 1.88 9.93 8.60
C THR A 36 1.95 10.54 10.00
N ASP A 37 3.12 10.45 10.61
CA ASP A 37 3.42 11.18 11.83
C ASP A 37 3.48 12.71 11.56
N PRO A 38 3.59 13.55 12.62
CA PRO A 38 3.53 15.00 12.44
C PRO A 38 4.59 15.58 11.51
N ILE A 39 5.74 14.93 11.34
CA ILE A 39 6.81 15.44 10.47
C ILE A 39 6.79 14.79 9.09
N GLY A 40 5.85 13.90 8.81
CA GLY A 40 5.73 13.26 7.51
C GLY A 40 6.81 12.24 7.21
N LEU A 41 7.39 11.62 8.24
CA LEU A 41 8.48 10.66 8.07
C LEU A 41 7.96 9.24 7.83
N ARG A 42 7.07 8.75 8.68
CA ARG A 42 6.56 7.36 8.62
C ARG A 42 5.04 7.33 8.63
N ALA A 43 4.47 6.31 7.98
CA ALA A 43 3.05 6.02 8.14
C ALA A 43 2.79 5.68 9.61
N GLU A 44 1.74 6.26 10.20
CA GLU A 44 1.43 6.11 11.61
C GLU A 44 -0.02 5.67 11.85
N HIS A 45 -0.97 6.32 11.20
CA HIS A 45 -2.39 6.04 11.39
C HIS A 45 -2.92 5.21 10.23
N ASN A 46 -3.63 4.13 10.53
CA ASN A 46 -4.22 3.23 9.52
C ASN A 46 -3.19 2.87 8.44
N LYS A 47 -2.08 2.32 8.88
CA LYS A 47 -0.97 1.96 7.98
C LYS A 47 -1.42 0.95 6.94
N VAL A 48 -0.97 1.15 5.69
CA VAL A 48 -1.20 0.21 4.59
C VAL A 48 0.15 -0.18 4.03
N HIS A 49 0.49 -1.45 4.16
CA HIS A 49 1.68 -2.02 3.52
C HIS A 49 1.42 -2.22 2.04
N ILE A 50 2.45 -2.25 1.21
CA ILE A 50 2.29 -2.49 -0.22
C ILE A 50 1.57 -3.81 -0.51
N HIS A 51 1.77 -4.84 0.32
CA HIS A 51 1.05 -6.10 0.19
C HIS A 51 -0.45 -5.93 0.47
N ASP A 52 -0.82 -5.06 1.40
CA ASP A 52 -2.23 -4.74 1.66
C ASP A 52 -2.87 -4.04 0.46
N LEU A 53 -2.12 -3.15 -0.20
CA LEU A 53 -2.58 -2.49 -1.42
C LEU A 53 -2.80 -3.51 -2.53
N HIS A 54 -1.84 -4.41 -2.75
CA HIS A 54 -1.97 -5.46 -3.77
C HIS A 54 -3.15 -6.39 -3.47
N ALA A 55 -3.34 -6.79 -2.20
CA ALA A 55 -4.46 -7.61 -1.79
C ALA A 55 -5.80 -6.91 -2.08
N THR A 56 -5.86 -5.61 -1.81
CA THR A 56 -7.05 -4.79 -2.06
C THR A 56 -7.37 -4.69 -3.54
N ILE A 57 -6.35 -4.44 -4.38
CA ILE A 57 -6.52 -4.37 -5.84
C ILE A 57 -7.03 -5.71 -6.38
N LEU A 58 -6.43 -6.82 -5.95
CA LEU A 58 -6.87 -8.15 -6.38
C LEU A 58 -8.30 -8.44 -5.93
N HIS A 59 -8.65 -8.04 -4.71
CA HIS A 59 -10.02 -8.18 -4.22
C HIS A 59 -11.02 -7.41 -5.08
N MET A 60 -10.68 -6.19 -5.47
CA MET A 60 -11.54 -5.40 -6.36
C MET A 60 -11.72 -6.03 -7.73
N LEU A 61 -10.73 -6.80 -8.18
CA LEU A 61 -10.80 -7.54 -9.44
C LEU A 61 -11.51 -8.90 -9.30
N GLY A 62 -11.94 -9.26 -8.09
CA GLY A 62 -12.60 -10.54 -7.82
C GLY A 62 -11.64 -11.71 -7.65
N ILE A 63 -10.37 -11.44 -7.38
CA ILE A 63 -9.34 -12.46 -7.23
C ILE A 63 -8.95 -12.58 -5.76
N ASP A 64 -8.89 -13.81 -5.24
CA ASP A 64 -8.38 -14.07 -3.91
C ASP A 64 -6.85 -14.08 -3.96
N HIS A 65 -6.22 -13.07 -3.32
CA HIS A 65 -4.77 -12.94 -3.34
C HIS A 65 -4.03 -14.11 -2.69
N GLU A 66 -4.71 -14.84 -1.80
CA GLU A 66 -4.10 -16.00 -1.13
C GLU A 66 -3.99 -17.20 -2.06
N GLN A 67 -4.84 -17.27 -3.08
CA GLN A 67 -4.86 -18.38 -4.05
C GLN A 67 -4.12 -18.06 -5.35
N LEU A 68 -3.82 -16.78 -5.59
CA LEU A 68 -3.06 -16.38 -6.76
C LEU A 68 -1.58 -16.59 -6.52
N THR A 69 -1.01 -17.54 -7.23
CA THR A 69 0.42 -17.87 -7.10
C THR A 69 1.11 -17.82 -8.45
N ALA A 70 2.41 -17.56 -8.43
CA ALA A 70 3.27 -17.64 -9.60
C ALA A 70 4.49 -18.48 -9.24
N LYS A 71 4.91 -19.34 -10.16
CA LYS A 71 6.11 -20.16 -9.93
C LYS A 71 7.36 -19.32 -10.04
N HIS A 72 8.19 -19.40 -9.01
CA HIS A 72 9.47 -18.71 -8.98
C HIS A 72 10.51 -19.60 -8.30
N LEU A 73 11.59 -19.90 -9.01
CA LEU A 73 12.68 -20.76 -8.51
C LEU A 73 12.18 -22.09 -7.95
N GLY A 74 11.16 -22.67 -8.59
CA GLY A 74 10.58 -23.95 -8.19
C GLY A 74 9.54 -23.89 -7.08
N ASN A 75 9.26 -22.71 -6.54
CA ASN A 75 8.25 -22.51 -5.52
C ASN A 75 7.06 -21.74 -6.08
N ASP A 76 5.86 -22.04 -5.56
CA ASP A 76 4.67 -21.24 -5.85
C ASP A 76 4.65 -20.05 -4.89
N GLU A 77 4.71 -18.86 -5.42
CA GLU A 77 4.74 -17.63 -4.62
C GLU A 77 3.47 -16.80 -4.84
N ARG A 78 2.91 -16.29 -3.74
CA ARG A 78 1.81 -15.34 -3.78
C ARG A 78 2.35 -13.93 -4.08
N LEU A 79 1.54 -13.13 -4.78
CA LEU A 79 1.89 -11.74 -5.05
C LEU A 79 2.08 -10.93 -3.75
N THR A 80 1.32 -11.27 -2.71
CA THR A 80 1.40 -10.63 -1.40
C THR A 80 2.28 -11.37 -0.41
N ASN A 81 2.99 -12.40 -0.87
CA ASN A 81 3.81 -13.26 -0.03
C ASN A 81 2.97 -13.87 1.10
N VAL A 82 3.45 -13.83 2.35
CA VAL A 82 2.72 -14.38 3.50
C VAL A 82 1.89 -13.35 4.25
N SER A 83 1.84 -12.14 3.74
CA SER A 83 1.12 -11.01 4.37
C SER A 83 0.11 -10.43 3.39
N GLY A 84 -0.51 -9.35 3.76
CA GLY A 84 -1.48 -8.65 2.94
C GLY A 84 -2.90 -8.81 3.47
N ASN A 85 -3.51 -7.69 3.81
CA ASN A 85 -4.89 -7.64 4.27
C ASN A 85 -5.66 -6.67 3.38
N VAL A 86 -6.85 -7.08 2.94
CA VAL A 86 -7.70 -6.21 2.15
C VAL A 86 -8.12 -5.00 2.99
N VAL A 87 -7.89 -3.81 2.48
CA VAL A 87 -8.27 -2.56 3.16
C VAL A 87 -9.73 -2.28 2.83
N LYS A 88 -10.65 -2.86 3.61
CA LYS A 88 -12.09 -2.80 3.33
C LYS A 88 -12.66 -1.40 3.50
N GLU A 89 -12.04 -0.58 4.31
CA GLU A 89 -12.51 0.76 4.64
C GLU A 89 -12.51 1.71 3.44
N ILE A 90 -11.70 1.45 2.43
CA ILE A 90 -11.66 2.26 1.21
C ILE A 90 -12.56 1.71 0.09
N LEU A 91 -13.19 0.57 0.29
CA LEU A 91 -14.07 -0.05 -0.70
C LEU A 91 -15.50 0.46 -0.53
N SER A 92 -16.15 0.66 -1.66
CA SER A 92 -17.54 1.10 -1.68
C SER A 92 -18.52 -0.06 -1.42
#